data_ab273a15551eb7a9049dbf80786acdc3
#
_entry.id   ab273a15551eb7a9049dbf80786acdc3
#
_cell.length_a   1.000
_cell.length_b   1.000
_cell.length_c   1.000
_cell.angle_alpha   90.00
_cell.angle_beta   90.00
_cell.angle_gamma   90.00
#
_symmetry.space_group_name_H-M   'P 1'
#
loop_
_entity.id
_entity.type
_entity.pdbx_description
1 polymer ?
#
loop_
_entity_poly.entity_id
_entity_poly.type
_entity_poly.pdbx_seq_one_letter_code
_entity_poly.pdbx_strand_id
1 'polypeptide(L)'
;FRTTDIVGLDVQAHVSSTSYDNLPDDEAREALKAPEILQTLIDDGRLGQKTKAGFYKKTDDGILSIDLKTGEYQAQKKVRFDGFRLAKSYQSVGDRLKALAFSDDKAGKFFWEITADSLIYSANRIPEISDDIINIDNAMKWGYGWELGPFEAWDAIGVKASVARMEKENKKVPDWVKAMLDSGQETFYSTEDGKISYYDPASSSLKTKSENKKVINLNLCKSGGKTIKRDWSASLIDLGDDILNVEFHSALQPTLNPIDTPIGKIISDGMDLLESGTYKGMVIGHQGLNFCAGANLANMIQAIEAGAWDEINTQIKQVQDLLQRIRFSKAPIVAAPHHLTLGGGFEIVAPAAHRVALGELYIGAVEVGVGLI
;
A
#
# COMPACT_ATOMS: atom_id res chain seq x y z
N PHE A 1 6.03 -17.72 11.16
CA PHE A 1 7.12 -18.61 11.62
C PHE A 1 8.53 -18.06 11.30
N ARG A 2 8.78 -17.46 10.13
CA ARG A 2 10.11 -16.90 9.82
C ARG A 2 10.49 -15.76 10.76
N THR A 3 9.57 -14.87 11.05
CA THR A 3 9.78 -13.77 12.02
C THR A 3 10.07 -14.33 13.41
N THR A 4 9.36 -15.37 13.83
CA THR A 4 9.55 -16.05 15.11
C THR A 4 10.96 -16.66 15.21
N ASP A 5 11.46 -17.27 14.13
CA ASP A 5 12.84 -17.79 14.07
C ASP A 5 13.91 -16.68 14.17
N ILE A 6 13.62 -15.48 13.64
CA ILE A 6 14.53 -14.32 13.73
C ILE A 6 14.56 -13.77 15.15
N VAL A 7 13.39 -13.62 15.78
CA VAL A 7 13.25 -13.12 17.15
C VAL A 7 13.83 -14.11 18.18
N GLY A 8 13.58 -15.39 17.95
CA GLY A 8 13.92 -16.50 18.84
C GLY A 8 12.67 -17.11 19.48
N LEU A 9 12.59 -18.45 19.43
CA LEU A 9 11.44 -19.20 19.93
C LEU A 9 11.27 -19.08 21.46
N ASP A 10 12.36 -19.01 22.19
CA ASP A 10 12.39 -18.75 23.63
C ASP A 10 11.86 -17.36 23.99
N VAL A 11 12.21 -16.34 23.22
CA VAL A 11 11.65 -14.98 23.38
C VAL A 11 10.15 -14.99 23.10
N GLN A 12 9.72 -15.65 22.02
CA GLN A 12 8.30 -15.78 21.71
C GLN A 12 7.53 -16.48 22.82
N ALA A 13 8.05 -17.58 23.35
CA ALA A 13 7.42 -18.32 24.45
C ALA A 13 7.30 -17.44 25.71
N HIS A 14 8.36 -16.69 26.03
CA HIS A 14 8.36 -15.77 27.17
C HIS A 14 7.31 -14.65 26.99
N VAL A 15 7.23 -14.04 25.83
CA VAL A 15 6.21 -13.02 25.52
C VAL A 15 4.80 -13.61 25.63
N SER A 16 4.57 -14.81 25.07
CA SER A 16 3.28 -15.50 25.18
C SER A 16 2.87 -15.76 26.61
N SER A 17 3.78 -16.32 27.45
CA SER A 17 3.52 -16.58 28.87
C SER A 17 3.24 -15.28 29.63
N THR A 18 4.08 -14.26 29.46
CA THR A 18 3.90 -12.96 30.10
C THR A 18 2.57 -12.33 29.75
N SER A 19 2.18 -12.36 28.46
CA SER A 19 0.89 -11.83 28.02
C SER A 19 -0.28 -12.62 28.61
N TYR A 20 -0.21 -13.95 28.59
CA TYR A 20 -1.24 -14.82 29.17
C TYR A 20 -1.44 -14.59 30.65
N ASP A 21 -0.35 -14.40 31.42
CA ASP A 21 -0.39 -14.22 32.89
C ASP A 21 -0.90 -12.81 33.25
N ASN A 22 -0.58 -11.80 32.48
CA ASN A 22 -0.93 -10.39 32.76
C ASN A 22 -2.27 -9.94 32.19
N LEU A 23 -2.91 -10.73 31.32
CA LEU A 23 -4.19 -10.43 30.69
C LEU A 23 -5.25 -11.49 31.04
N PRO A 24 -5.61 -11.66 32.35
CA PRO A 24 -6.52 -12.72 32.78
C PRO A 24 -7.95 -12.56 32.24
N ASP A 25 -8.38 -11.34 32.00
CA ASP A 25 -9.75 -10.98 31.57
C ASP A 25 -9.89 -10.72 30.06
N ASP A 26 -8.81 -10.93 29.29
CA ASP A 26 -8.84 -10.71 27.82
C ASP A 26 -9.68 -11.81 27.15
N GLU A 27 -10.60 -11.42 26.27
CA GLU A 27 -11.48 -12.35 25.55
C GLU A 27 -10.71 -13.30 24.61
N ALA A 28 -9.53 -12.91 24.14
CA ALA A 28 -8.66 -13.73 23.30
C ALA A 28 -7.52 -14.38 24.07
N ARG A 29 -7.58 -14.40 25.42
CA ARG A 29 -6.52 -14.89 26.29
C ARG A 29 -5.99 -16.26 25.88
N GLU A 30 -6.86 -17.19 25.50
CA GLU A 30 -6.45 -18.54 25.10
C GLU A 30 -5.57 -18.56 23.83
N ALA A 31 -5.72 -17.56 22.95
CA ALA A 31 -4.84 -17.40 21.79
C ALA A 31 -3.43 -16.92 22.14
N LEU A 32 -3.24 -16.41 23.36
CA LEU A 32 -1.93 -15.97 23.86
C LEU A 32 -1.07 -17.15 24.35
N LYS A 33 -1.64 -18.33 24.57
CA LYS A 33 -0.88 -19.52 24.97
C LYS A 33 0.11 -19.94 23.90
N ALA A 34 1.36 -20.16 24.32
CA ALA A 34 2.34 -20.76 23.43
C ALA A 34 1.90 -22.20 23.05
N PRO A 35 1.88 -22.56 21.76
CA PRO A 35 1.53 -23.92 21.36
C PRO A 35 2.62 -24.91 21.79
N GLU A 36 2.24 -26.16 22.10
CA GLU A 36 3.14 -27.20 22.60
C GLU A 36 4.38 -27.42 21.72
N ILE A 37 4.22 -27.33 20.41
CA ILE A 37 5.33 -27.46 19.46
C ILE A 37 6.43 -26.40 19.70
N LEU A 38 6.08 -25.22 20.19
CA LEU A 38 7.06 -24.19 20.51
C LEU A 38 7.94 -24.62 21.68
N GLN A 39 7.34 -25.20 22.73
CA GLN A 39 8.09 -25.72 23.88
C GLN A 39 8.97 -26.90 23.50
N THR A 40 8.45 -27.82 22.67
CA THR A 40 9.24 -28.96 22.16
C THR A 40 10.49 -28.50 21.42
N LEU A 41 10.37 -27.47 20.56
CA LEU A 41 11.52 -26.93 19.83
C LEU A 41 12.53 -26.27 20.77
N ILE A 42 12.07 -25.58 21.81
CA ILE A 42 12.93 -24.94 22.80
C ILE A 42 13.71 -26.02 23.59
N ASP A 43 13.04 -27.06 24.05
CA ASP A 43 13.65 -28.16 24.80
C ASP A 43 14.70 -28.90 23.97
N ASP A 44 14.51 -28.98 22.64
CA ASP A 44 15.46 -29.52 21.69
C ASP A 44 16.61 -28.56 21.35
N GLY A 45 16.64 -27.36 21.91
CA GLY A 45 17.66 -26.33 21.60
C GLY A 45 17.50 -25.69 20.21
N ARG A 46 16.35 -25.87 19.56
CA ARG A 46 16.02 -25.30 18.23
C ARG A 46 15.37 -23.93 18.41
N LEU A 47 16.18 -22.90 18.72
CA LEU A 47 15.69 -21.57 19.13
C LEU A 47 15.58 -20.59 17.94
N GLY A 48 15.64 -21.05 16.71
CA GLY A 48 15.59 -20.21 15.50
C GLY A 48 16.97 -19.91 14.90
N GLN A 49 17.13 -18.75 14.28
CA GLN A 49 18.36 -18.40 13.57
C GLN A 49 19.61 -18.43 14.47
N LYS A 50 19.49 -18.03 15.73
CA LYS A 50 20.63 -18.01 16.69
C LYS A 50 21.21 -19.39 16.97
N THR A 51 20.42 -20.46 16.82
CA THR A 51 20.87 -21.85 16.93
C THR A 51 20.88 -22.57 15.56
N LYS A 52 20.70 -21.83 14.47
CA LYS A 52 20.66 -22.33 13.07
C LYS A 52 19.50 -23.29 12.78
N ALA A 53 18.59 -23.48 13.70
CA ALA A 53 17.41 -24.32 13.57
C ALA A 53 16.27 -23.79 14.44
N GLY A 54 15.04 -23.77 13.89
CA GLY A 54 13.78 -23.40 14.53
C GLY A 54 12.64 -24.04 13.75
N PHE A 55 11.63 -23.26 13.32
CA PHE A 55 10.63 -23.73 12.35
C PHE A 55 11.26 -23.97 10.97
N TYR A 56 12.37 -23.29 10.69
CA TYR A 56 13.15 -23.49 9.48
C TYR A 56 14.60 -23.84 9.85
N LYS A 57 15.24 -24.60 8.95
CA LYS A 57 16.66 -24.96 9.05
C LYS A 57 17.31 -24.71 7.70
N LYS A 58 18.39 -23.91 7.69
CA LYS A 58 19.19 -23.70 6.48
C LYS A 58 20.20 -24.84 6.36
N THR A 59 20.28 -25.46 5.17
CA THR A 59 21.28 -26.47 4.78
C THR A 59 21.98 -26.03 3.50
N ASP A 60 22.99 -26.77 3.08
CA ASP A 60 23.70 -26.50 1.82
C ASP A 60 22.77 -26.68 0.60
N ASP A 61 21.79 -27.57 0.69
CA ASP A 61 20.79 -27.86 -0.36
C ASP A 61 19.60 -26.91 -0.36
N GLY A 62 19.50 -25.99 0.64
CA GLY A 62 18.40 -25.02 0.74
C GLY A 62 17.79 -24.89 2.13
N ILE A 63 16.60 -24.31 2.19
CA ILE A 63 15.87 -24.09 3.44
C ILE A 63 14.82 -25.18 3.61
N LEU A 64 14.97 -25.96 4.68
CA LEU A 64 13.98 -26.94 5.12
C LEU A 64 12.94 -26.28 6.04
N SER A 65 11.74 -26.82 6.10
CA SER A 65 10.70 -26.49 7.08
C SER A 65 10.38 -27.69 7.93
N ILE A 66 10.03 -27.45 9.20
CA ILE A 66 9.58 -28.51 10.10
C ILE A 66 8.19 -29.01 9.69
N ASP A 67 7.96 -30.29 9.77
CA ASP A 67 6.62 -30.86 9.79
C ASP A 67 6.07 -30.78 11.20
N LEU A 68 5.00 -30.03 11.40
CA LEU A 68 4.43 -29.77 12.73
C LEU A 68 3.84 -30.99 13.42
N LYS A 69 3.65 -32.10 12.68
CA LYS A 69 3.13 -33.37 13.24
C LYS A 69 4.23 -34.30 13.69
N THR A 70 5.31 -34.36 12.92
CA THR A 70 6.41 -35.32 13.17
C THR A 70 7.61 -34.68 13.87
N GLY A 71 7.73 -33.35 13.84
CA GLY A 71 8.89 -32.63 14.33
C GLY A 71 10.14 -32.73 13.45
N GLU A 72 10.03 -33.40 12.28
CA GLU A 72 11.13 -33.63 11.36
C GLU A 72 11.25 -32.54 10.30
N TYR A 73 12.47 -32.25 9.85
CA TYR A 73 12.71 -31.29 8.78
C TYR A 73 12.53 -31.92 7.40
N GLN A 74 11.80 -31.24 6.54
CA GLN A 74 11.55 -31.65 5.16
C GLN A 74 11.72 -30.49 4.17
N ALA A 75 11.94 -30.82 2.91
CA ALA A 75 11.98 -29.84 1.83
C ALA A 75 10.64 -29.07 1.76
N GLN A 76 10.73 -27.75 1.54
CA GLN A 76 9.54 -26.93 1.42
C GLN A 76 8.72 -27.32 0.19
N LYS A 77 7.45 -27.63 0.39
CA LYS A 77 6.51 -27.89 -0.71
C LYS A 77 5.99 -26.56 -1.26
N LYS A 78 6.15 -26.35 -2.57
CA LYS A 78 5.50 -25.23 -3.26
C LYS A 78 4.01 -25.51 -3.35
N VAL A 79 3.22 -24.92 -2.49
CA VAL A 79 1.77 -25.02 -2.54
C VAL A 79 1.22 -23.84 -3.35
N ARG A 80 0.26 -24.11 -4.23
CA ARG A 80 -0.46 -23.10 -5.03
C ARG A 80 -1.91 -23.10 -4.59
N PHE A 81 -2.41 -21.94 -4.26
CA PHE A 81 -3.81 -21.71 -3.93
C PHE A 81 -4.40 -20.69 -4.92
N ASP A 82 -5.62 -20.96 -5.38
CA ASP A 82 -6.30 -20.07 -6.32
C ASP A 82 -6.61 -18.70 -5.70
N GLY A 83 -6.93 -18.66 -4.41
CA GLY A 83 -7.09 -17.41 -3.66
C GLY A 83 -5.86 -16.52 -3.72
N PHE A 84 -4.66 -17.05 -3.55
CA PHE A 84 -3.44 -16.26 -3.70
C PHE A 84 -3.18 -15.83 -5.14
N ARG A 85 -3.50 -16.66 -6.13
CA ARG A 85 -3.37 -16.30 -7.53
C ARG A 85 -4.30 -15.15 -7.89
N LEU A 86 -5.56 -15.22 -7.45
CA LEU A 86 -6.54 -14.18 -7.64
C LEU A 86 -6.13 -12.88 -6.92
N ALA A 87 -5.74 -12.96 -5.64
CA ALA A 87 -5.30 -11.78 -4.90
C ALA A 87 -4.11 -11.07 -5.56
N LYS A 88 -3.15 -11.81 -6.12
CA LYS A 88 -2.00 -11.23 -6.84
C LYS A 88 -2.37 -10.50 -8.13
N SER A 89 -3.53 -10.74 -8.73
CA SER A 89 -4.00 -10.02 -9.92
C SER A 89 -4.52 -8.62 -9.60
N TYR A 90 -4.85 -8.35 -8.33
CA TYR A 90 -5.27 -7.02 -7.88
C TYR A 90 -4.08 -6.18 -7.44
N GLN A 91 -4.15 -4.90 -7.73
CA GLN A 91 -3.10 -3.94 -7.37
C GLN A 91 -3.31 -3.37 -5.97
N SER A 92 -4.55 -3.01 -5.63
CA SER A 92 -4.87 -2.46 -4.32
C SER A 92 -4.82 -3.54 -3.24
N VAL A 93 -4.32 -3.19 -2.06
CA VAL A 93 -4.32 -4.06 -0.88
C VAL A 93 -5.76 -4.41 -0.49
N GLY A 94 -6.66 -3.45 -0.53
CA GLY A 94 -8.07 -3.68 -0.20
C GLY A 94 -8.72 -4.77 -1.06
N ASP A 95 -8.51 -4.73 -2.38
CA ASP A 95 -9.05 -5.76 -3.29
C ASP A 95 -8.41 -7.13 -3.04
N ARG A 96 -7.10 -7.16 -2.71
CA ARG A 96 -6.41 -8.40 -2.32
C ARG A 96 -7.00 -9.02 -1.05
N LEU A 97 -7.24 -8.19 -0.02
CA LEU A 97 -7.85 -8.64 1.23
C LEU A 97 -9.27 -9.18 0.98
N LYS A 98 -10.08 -8.47 0.21
CA LYS A 98 -11.44 -8.89 -0.16
C LYS A 98 -11.43 -10.21 -0.92
N ALA A 99 -10.57 -10.35 -1.92
CA ALA A 99 -10.44 -11.58 -2.71
C ALA A 99 -10.06 -12.79 -1.84
N LEU A 100 -9.14 -12.60 -0.87
CA LEU A 100 -8.75 -13.67 0.06
C LEU A 100 -9.85 -13.97 1.07
N ALA A 101 -10.51 -12.95 1.63
CA ALA A 101 -11.55 -13.12 2.63
C ALA A 101 -12.74 -13.96 2.13
N PHE A 102 -13.03 -13.89 0.83
CA PHE A 102 -14.15 -14.62 0.21
C PHE A 102 -13.70 -15.79 -0.69
N SER A 103 -12.43 -16.20 -0.63
CA SER A 103 -11.95 -17.39 -1.33
C SER A 103 -12.34 -18.66 -0.55
N ASP A 104 -12.86 -19.67 -1.26
CA ASP A 104 -13.29 -20.95 -0.65
C ASP A 104 -12.15 -21.96 -0.46
N ASP A 105 -10.95 -21.67 -0.95
CA ASP A 105 -9.80 -22.56 -0.80
C ASP A 105 -9.21 -22.51 0.62
N LYS A 106 -8.26 -23.40 0.90
CA LYS A 106 -7.62 -23.49 2.21
C LYS A 106 -6.94 -22.15 2.64
N ALA A 107 -6.36 -21.42 1.68
CA ALA A 107 -5.70 -20.15 1.98
C ALA A 107 -6.72 -19.08 2.36
N GLY A 108 -7.85 -18.98 1.64
CA GLY A 108 -8.93 -18.04 1.96
C GLY A 108 -9.57 -18.34 3.30
N LYS A 109 -9.84 -19.62 3.60
CA LYS A 109 -10.40 -20.04 4.90
C LYS A 109 -9.47 -19.67 6.07
N PHE A 110 -8.18 -19.95 5.92
CA PHE A 110 -7.18 -19.59 6.92
C PHE A 110 -7.06 -18.07 7.09
N PHE A 111 -7.00 -17.34 5.99
CA PHE A 111 -6.96 -15.88 6.01
C PHE A 111 -8.18 -15.29 6.70
N TRP A 112 -9.38 -15.78 6.34
CA TRP A 112 -10.64 -15.30 6.91
C TRP A 112 -10.70 -15.51 8.41
N GLU A 113 -10.33 -16.68 8.90
CA GLU A 113 -10.38 -17.02 10.33
C GLU A 113 -9.56 -16.03 11.15
N ILE A 114 -8.29 -15.81 10.76
CA ILE A 114 -7.41 -14.86 11.46
C ILE A 114 -7.91 -13.43 11.31
N THR A 115 -8.37 -13.06 10.12
CA THR A 115 -8.80 -11.69 9.84
C THR A 115 -10.08 -11.36 10.60
N ALA A 116 -11.08 -12.24 10.59
CA ALA A 116 -12.34 -12.01 11.28
C ALA A 116 -12.12 -11.82 12.79
N ASP A 117 -11.30 -12.67 13.42
CA ASP A 117 -10.99 -12.55 14.84
C ASP A 117 -10.21 -11.27 15.16
N SER A 118 -9.26 -10.88 14.30
CA SER A 118 -8.51 -9.63 14.47
C SER A 118 -9.39 -8.39 14.33
N LEU A 119 -10.35 -8.38 13.40
CA LEU A 119 -11.27 -7.26 13.21
C LEU A 119 -12.22 -7.11 14.41
N ILE A 120 -12.79 -8.22 14.88
CA ILE A 120 -13.66 -8.23 16.09
C ILE A 120 -12.87 -7.77 17.31
N TYR A 121 -11.67 -8.32 17.52
CA TYR A 121 -10.80 -7.94 18.62
C TYR A 121 -10.47 -6.45 18.60
N SER A 122 -10.12 -5.90 17.42
CA SER A 122 -9.84 -4.47 17.27
C SER A 122 -11.05 -3.60 17.62
N ALA A 123 -12.25 -4.03 17.23
CA ALA A 123 -13.48 -3.31 17.55
C ALA A 123 -13.84 -3.37 19.04
N ASN A 124 -13.51 -4.45 19.73
CA ASN A 124 -13.69 -4.59 21.17
C ASN A 124 -12.72 -3.71 21.98
N ARG A 125 -11.64 -3.22 21.39
CA ARG A 125 -10.70 -2.27 22.04
C ARG A 125 -11.26 -0.86 22.17
N ILE A 126 -12.47 -0.61 21.70
CA ILE A 126 -13.17 0.67 21.85
C ILE A 126 -14.30 0.49 22.89
N PRO A 127 -14.36 1.28 23.97
CA PRO A 127 -13.46 2.39 24.34
C PRO A 127 -12.30 1.99 25.28
N GLU A 128 -12.00 0.70 25.44
CA GLU A 128 -11.05 0.20 26.44
C GLU A 128 -9.63 0.77 26.26
N ILE A 129 -9.12 0.76 25.01
CA ILE A 129 -7.76 1.22 24.69
C ILE A 129 -7.77 2.54 23.93
N SER A 130 -8.80 2.77 23.14
CA SER A 130 -8.94 3.97 22.30
C SER A 130 -10.38 4.43 22.25
N ASP A 131 -10.59 5.74 22.26
CA ASP A 131 -11.92 6.33 22.11
C ASP A 131 -12.41 6.35 20.66
N ASP A 132 -11.51 6.14 19.69
CA ASP A 132 -11.84 6.17 18.28
C ASP A 132 -11.12 5.09 17.45
N ILE A 133 -11.66 4.84 16.25
CA ILE A 133 -11.14 3.85 15.30
C ILE A 133 -9.83 4.28 14.64
N ILE A 134 -9.59 5.60 14.53
CA ILE A 134 -8.42 6.15 13.82
C ILE A 134 -7.14 5.79 14.55
N ASN A 135 -7.14 5.90 15.88
CA ASN A 135 -5.96 5.61 16.68
C ASN A 135 -5.59 4.14 16.64
N ILE A 136 -6.57 3.24 16.58
CA ILE A 136 -6.32 1.79 16.42
C ILE A 136 -5.72 1.52 15.04
N ASP A 137 -6.30 2.08 13.97
CA ASP A 137 -5.76 1.93 12.61
C ASP A 137 -4.34 2.48 12.51
N ASN A 138 -4.09 3.67 13.07
CA ASN A 138 -2.77 4.28 13.05
C ASN A 138 -1.75 3.49 13.87
N ALA A 139 -2.13 2.91 15.01
CA ALA A 139 -1.24 2.07 15.80
C ALA A 139 -0.73 0.88 14.99
N MET A 140 -1.61 0.22 14.22
CA MET A 140 -1.21 -0.90 13.37
C MET A 140 -0.38 -0.44 12.16
N LYS A 141 -0.75 0.68 11.52
CA LYS A 141 0.01 1.23 10.40
C LYS A 141 1.40 1.70 10.80
N TRP A 142 1.52 2.43 11.89
CA TRP A 142 2.80 2.99 12.34
C TRP A 142 3.65 2.00 13.13
N GLY A 143 3.02 1.12 13.92
CA GLY A 143 3.73 0.15 14.73
C GLY A 143 4.22 -1.08 13.96
N TYR A 144 3.44 -1.52 12.98
CA TYR A 144 3.71 -2.76 12.24
C TYR A 144 3.92 -2.56 10.73
N GLY A 145 3.85 -1.32 10.25
CA GLY A 145 4.03 -1.02 8.82
C GLY A 145 2.89 -1.55 7.94
N TRP A 146 1.69 -1.69 8.49
CA TRP A 146 0.53 -2.11 7.70
C TRP A 146 0.11 -1.00 6.74
N GLU A 147 -0.31 -1.36 5.54
CA GLU A 147 -0.83 -0.39 4.56
C GLU A 147 -2.24 0.08 4.92
N LEU A 148 -3.06 -0.80 5.51
CA LEU A 148 -4.40 -0.53 6.03
C LEU A 148 -4.47 -0.93 7.50
N GLY A 149 -5.08 -0.09 8.33
CA GLY A 149 -5.44 -0.47 9.68
C GLY A 149 -6.66 -1.42 9.69
N PRO A 150 -7.02 -1.98 10.86
CA PRO A 150 -8.13 -2.94 10.96
C PRO A 150 -9.45 -2.44 10.38
N PHE A 151 -9.86 -1.21 10.70
CA PHE A 151 -11.13 -0.65 10.21
C PHE A 151 -11.08 -0.25 8.74
N GLU A 152 -9.96 0.28 8.26
CA GLU A 152 -9.72 0.51 6.83
C GLU A 152 -9.75 -0.82 6.05
N ALA A 153 -9.17 -1.89 6.59
CA ALA A 153 -9.20 -3.23 6.01
C ALA A 153 -10.62 -3.82 6.02
N TRP A 154 -11.38 -3.60 7.09
CA TRP A 154 -12.77 -4.05 7.18
C TRP A 154 -13.67 -3.38 6.14
N ASP A 155 -13.52 -2.06 5.95
CA ASP A 155 -14.19 -1.32 4.88
C ASP A 155 -13.85 -1.90 3.50
N ALA A 156 -12.59 -2.17 3.24
CA ALA A 156 -12.13 -2.73 1.96
C ALA A 156 -12.68 -4.16 1.70
N ILE A 157 -12.78 -4.99 2.72
CA ILE A 157 -13.40 -6.32 2.65
C ILE A 157 -14.91 -6.19 2.42
N GLY A 158 -15.54 -5.20 3.07
CA GLY A 158 -16.97 -4.93 3.09
C GLY A 158 -17.60 -5.31 4.42
N VAL A 159 -17.92 -4.30 5.24
CA VAL A 159 -18.40 -4.49 6.63
C VAL A 159 -19.65 -5.34 6.68
N LYS A 160 -20.68 -4.97 5.92
CA LYS A 160 -21.98 -5.67 5.91
C LYS A 160 -21.85 -7.15 5.55
N ALA A 161 -21.10 -7.46 4.48
CA ALA A 161 -20.94 -8.84 4.03
C ALA A 161 -20.10 -9.68 5.02
N SER A 162 -19.07 -9.10 5.60
CA SER A 162 -18.22 -9.75 6.59
C SER A 162 -18.94 -9.97 7.91
N VAL A 163 -19.73 -9.00 8.40
CA VAL A 163 -20.56 -9.15 9.61
C VAL A 163 -21.58 -10.26 9.43
N ALA A 164 -22.31 -10.30 8.31
CA ALA A 164 -23.26 -11.37 8.02
C ALA A 164 -22.59 -12.76 8.02
N ARG A 165 -21.37 -12.85 7.50
CA ARG A 165 -20.59 -14.09 7.55
C ARG A 165 -20.12 -14.44 8.97
N MET A 166 -19.62 -13.47 9.72
CA MET A 166 -19.20 -13.65 11.12
C MET A 166 -20.37 -14.18 11.99
N GLU A 167 -21.55 -13.61 11.85
CA GLU A 167 -22.75 -14.05 12.57
C GLU A 167 -23.16 -15.47 12.18
N LYS A 168 -23.14 -15.82 10.88
CA LYS A 168 -23.38 -17.20 10.41
C LYS A 168 -22.37 -18.20 10.98
N GLU A 169 -21.16 -17.77 11.23
CA GLU A 169 -20.08 -18.56 11.83
C GLU A 169 -20.09 -18.50 13.38
N ASN A 170 -21.13 -17.89 13.98
CA ASN A 170 -21.31 -17.71 15.42
C ASN A 170 -20.19 -16.88 16.09
N LYS A 171 -19.52 -15.99 15.35
CA LYS A 171 -18.56 -15.04 15.92
C LYS A 171 -19.32 -13.85 16.55
N LYS A 172 -18.85 -13.38 17.70
CA LYS A 172 -19.50 -12.29 18.43
C LYS A 172 -19.04 -10.93 17.92
N VAL A 173 -19.77 -10.39 16.97
CA VAL A 173 -19.55 -9.01 16.47
C VAL A 173 -19.99 -8.00 17.54
N PRO A 174 -19.16 -6.96 17.83
CA PRO A 174 -19.51 -5.91 18.78
C PRO A 174 -20.85 -5.22 18.43
N ASP A 175 -21.68 -4.92 19.45
CA ASP A 175 -23.01 -4.37 19.23
C ASP A 175 -23.01 -3.01 18.54
N TRP A 176 -21.97 -2.18 18.81
CA TRP A 176 -21.85 -0.88 18.15
C TRP A 176 -21.63 -0.99 16.64
N VAL A 177 -20.93 -2.07 16.16
CA VAL A 177 -20.75 -2.32 14.72
C VAL A 177 -22.07 -2.71 14.07
N LYS A 178 -22.89 -3.52 14.75
CA LYS A 178 -24.25 -3.87 14.28
C LYS A 178 -25.15 -2.65 14.25
N ALA A 179 -25.15 -1.85 15.32
CA ALA A 179 -25.90 -0.60 15.38
C ALA A 179 -25.52 0.40 14.28
N MET A 180 -24.22 0.48 13.92
CA MET A 180 -23.75 1.26 12.76
C MET A 180 -24.45 0.79 11.47
N LEU A 181 -24.44 -0.52 11.20
CA LEU A 181 -25.06 -1.10 10.00
C LEU A 181 -26.60 -0.90 10.01
N ASP A 182 -27.27 -1.05 11.15
CA ASP A 182 -28.70 -0.86 11.32
C ASP A 182 -29.12 0.61 11.08
N SER A 183 -28.23 1.56 11.35
CA SER A 183 -28.44 2.98 11.04
C SER A 183 -28.31 3.31 9.56
N GLY A 184 -27.89 2.34 8.72
CA GLY A 184 -27.63 2.52 7.29
C GLY A 184 -26.18 2.93 6.96
N GLN A 185 -25.31 3.06 7.96
CA GLN A 185 -23.90 3.34 7.75
C GLN A 185 -23.14 2.02 7.48
N GLU A 186 -22.72 1.80 6.24
CA GLU A 186 -22.11 0.53 5.79
C GLU A 186 -20.58 0.51 5.82
N THR A 187 -19.95 1.65 6.17
CA THR A 187 -18.47 1.80 6.23
C THR A 187 -18.05 2.57 7.46
N PHE A 188 -16.85 2.28 7.97
CA PHE A 188 -16.26 3.02 9.08
C PHE A 188 -15.71 4.39 8.66
N TYR A 189 -15.24 4.49 7.41
CA TYR A 189 -14.76 5.74 6.83
C TYR A 189 -15.61 6.13 5.63
N SER A 190 -15.78 7.42 5.43
CA SER A 190 -16.32 8.00 4.20
C SER A 190 -15.46 9.15 3.72
N THR A 191 -15.46 9.36 2.41
CA THR A 191 -14.77 10.51 1.80
C THR A 191 -15.78 11.27 0.96
N GLU A 192 -16.03 12.51 1.35
CA GLU A 192 -16.97 13.40 0.67
C GLU A 192 -16.40 14.81 0.64
N ASP A 193 -16.51 15.51 -0.48
CA ASP A 193 -16.04 16.89 -0.68
C ASP A 193 -14.59 17.13 -0.26
N GLY A 194 -13.71 16.15 -0.50
CA GLY A 194 -12.29 16.25 -0.16
C GLY A 194 -11.99 16.08 1.33
N LYS A 195 -12.94 15.63 2.14
CA LYS A 195 -12.76 15.38 3.58
C LYS A 195 -12.98 13.92 3.90
N ILE A 196 -12.20 13.41 4.84
CA ILE A 196 -12.42 12.09 5.43
C ILE A 196 -13.25 12.26 6.69
N SER A 197 -14.32 11.48 6.80
CA SER A 197 -15.08 11.29 8.02
C SER A 197 -14.95 9.85 8.49
N TYR A 198 -15.10 9.63 9.79
CA TYR A 198 -15.06 8.31 10.40
C TYR A 198 -16.24 8.12 11.34
N TYR A 199 -16.70 6.90 11.48
CA TYR A 199 -17.77 6.57 12.43
C TYR A 199 -17.22 6.60 13.85
N ASP A 200 -17.86 7.41 14.70
CA ASP A 200 -17.54 7.51 16.12
C ASP A 200 -18.53 6.66 16.93
N PRO A 201 -18.11 5.55 17.55
CA PRO A 201 -19.01 4.67 18.29
C PRO A 201 -19.69 5.36 19.47
N ALA A 202 -19.00 6.34 20.12
CA ALA A 202 -19.53 7.03 21.29
C ALA A 202 -20.73 7.93 20.96
N SER A 203 -20.71 8.62 19.81
CA SER A 203 -21.81 9.48 19.38
C SER A 203 -22.73 8.82 18.35
N SER A 204 -22.42 7.60 17.89
CA SER A 204 -23.12 6.87 16.82
C SER A 204 -23.31 7.72 15.56
N SER A 205 -22.31 8.48 15.18
CA SER A 205 -22.36 9.42 14.05
C SER A 205 -21.00 9.58 13.38
N LEU A 206 -20.99 10.13 12.16
CA LEU A 206 -19.75 10.47 11.46
C LEU A 206 -19.11 11.73 12.04
N LYS A 207 -17.84 11.67 12.32
CA LYS A 207 -16.99 12.80 12.70
C LYS A 207 -15.95 13.07 11.63
N THR A 208 -15.70 14.33 11.31
CA THR A 208 -14.65 14.71 10.36
C THR A 208 -13.27 14.44 10.97
N LYS A 209 -12.43 13.70 10.23
CA LYS A 209 -11.04 13.46 10.61
C LYS A 209 -10.24 14.75 10.51
N SER A 210 -9.48 15.05 11.56
CA SER A 210 -8.54 16.18 11.56
C SER A 210 -7.46 15.96 10.51
N GLU A 211 -7.28 16.92 9.61
CA GLU A 211 -6.25 16.87 8.57
C GLU A 211 -4.93 17.46 9.10
N ASN A 212 -3.84 16.77 8.76
CA ASN A 212 -2.52 17.34 8.92
C ASN A 212 -2.24 18.28 7.74
N LYS A 213 -2.32 19.57 7.96
CA LYS A 213 -2.08 20.62 6.94
C LYS A 213 -0.71 20.54 6.26
N LYS A 214 0.25 19.80 6.84
CA LYS A 214 1.58 19.57 6.24
C LYS A 214 1.63 18.40 5.27
N VAL A 215 0.54 17.64 5.16
CA VAL A 215 0.44 16.46 4.29
C VAL A 215 -0.67 16.69 3.27
N ILE A 216 -0.30 16.71 2.00
CA ILE A 216 -1.26 16.78 0.90
C ILE A 216 -1.65 15.33 0.53
N ASN A 217 -2.96 15.09 0.45
CA ASN A 217 -3.50 13.84 -0.09
C ASN A 217 -4.15 14.12 -1.44
N LEU A 218 -3.54 13.64 -2.52
CA LEU A 218 -4.01 13.89 -3.88
C LEU A 218 -5.40 13.27 -4.14
N ASN A 219 -5.73 12.15 -3.48
CA ASN A 219 -7.06 11.56 -3.62
C ASN A 219 -8.14 12.47 -2.99
N LEU A 220 -7.84 13.12 -1.87
CA LEU A 220 -8.75 14.11 -1.28
C LEU A 220 -8.88 15.36 -2.16
N CYS A 221 -7.81 15.83 -2.77
CA CYS A 221 -7.88 16.91 -3.74
C CYS A 221 -8.79 16.55 -4.91
N LYS A 222 -8.66 15.32 -5.44
CA LYS A 222 -9.50 14.83 -6.54
C LYS A 222 -10.96 14.68 -6.14
N SER A 223 -11.28 14.11 -4.99
CA SER A 223 -12.66 13.98 -4.49
C SER A 223 -13.29 15.33 -4.14
N GLY A 224 -12.47 16.32 -3.78
CA GLY A 224 -12.89 17.71 -3.58
C GLY A 224 -13.00 18.54 -4.86
N GLY A 225 -13.01 17.91 -6.05
CA GLY A 225 -13.23 18.59 -7.33
C GLY A 225 -12.04 19.41 -7.84
N LYS A 226 -10.84 19.24 -7.28
CA LYS A 226 -9.64 20.03 -7.65
C LYS A 226 -8.88 19.47 -8.86
N THR A 227 -9.41 18.50 -9.57
CA THR A 227 -8.83 18.00 -10.81
C THR A 227 -9.14 18.97 -11.97
N ILE A 228 -8.10 19.59 -12.53
CA ILE A 228 -8.21 20.52 -13.66
C ILE A 228 -8.32 19.72 -14.96
N LYS A 229 -7.45 18.73 -15.12
CA LYS A 229 -7.40 17.86 -16.29
C LYS A 229 -6.96 16.46 -15.88
N ARG A 230 -7.50 15.46 -16.58
CA ARG A 230 -7.13 14.06 -16.38
C ARG A 230 -7.03 13.36 -17.72
N ASP A 231 -6.01 12.53 -17.86
CA ASP A 231 -5.81 11.59 -18.96
C ASP A 231 -5.54 10.18 -18.38
N TRP A 232 -5.22 9.20 -19.21
CA TRP A 232 -5.03 7.79 -18.85
C TRP A 232 -3.88 7.56 -17.87
N SER A 233 -2.84 8.37 -17.97
CA SER A 233 -1.60 8.15 -17.24
C SER A 233 -1.19 9.32 -16.36
N ALA A 234 -1.91 10.44 -16.43
CA ALA A 234 -1.60 11.60 -15.60
C ALA A 234 -2.82 12.48 -15.32
N SER A 235 -2.72 13.25 -14.24
CA SER A 235 -3.70 14.28 -13.87
C SER A 235 -2.99 15.59 -13.52
N LEU A 236 -3.66 16.70 -13.82
CA LEU A 236 -3.30 18.04 -13.38
C LEU A 236 -4.27 18.46 -12.27
N ILE A 237 -3.75 18.78 -11.12
CA ILE A 237 -4.52 19.00 -9.89
C ILE A 237 -4.17 20.37 -9.31
N ASP A 238 -5.17 21.13 -8.89
CA ASP A 238 -4.99 22.35 -8.10
C ASP A 238 -4.76 22.00 -6.63
N LEU A 239 -3.58 22.32 -6.10
CA LEU A 239 -3.29 22.14 -4.68
C LEU A 239 -3.78 23.28 -3.79
N GLY A 240 -4.28 24.37 -4.39
CA GLY A 240 -4.51 25.66 -3.72
C GLY A 240 -3.28 26.58 -3.79
N ASP A 241 -3.44 27.79 -3.29
CA ASP A 241 -2.39 28.82 -3.24
C ASP A 241 -1.71 29.10 -4.61
N ASP A 242 -2.45 28.91 -5.69
CA ASP A 242 -1.99 29.00 -7.10
C ASP A 242 -0.87 27.99 -7.43
N ILE A 243 -0.86 26.82 -6.81
CA ILE A 243 0.11 25.75 -7.08
C ILE A 243 -0.55 24.58 -7.77
N LEU A 244 0.04 24.18 -8.92
CA LEU A 244 -0.34 22.98 -9.66
C LEU A 244 0.37 21.72 -9.13
N ASN A 245 -0.24 20.57 -9.34
CA ASN A 245 0.43 19.27 -9.24
C ASN A 245 0.21 18.44 -10.50
N VAL A 246 1.28 17.86 -11.02
CA VAL A 246 1.24 16.81 -12.02
C VAL A 246 1.40 15.47 -11.31
N GLU A 247 0.34 14.66 -11.34
CA GLU A 247 0.30 13.31 -10.80
C GLU A 247 0.43 12.29 -11.94
N PHE A 248 1.35 11.32 -11.82
CA PHE A 248 1.42 10.15 -12.70
C PHE A 248 0.62 8.99 -12.11
N HIS A 249 -0.16 8.31 -12.96
CA HIS A 249 -0.99 7.16 -12.56
C HIS A 249 -1.29 6.25 -13.75
N SER A 250 -0.24 5.81 -14.45
CA SER A 250 -0.38 4.97 -15.65
C SER A 250 -1.42 3.85 -15.48
N ALA A 251 -2.44 3.82 -16.33
CA ALA A 251 -3.50 2.82 -16.26
C ALA A 251 -3.00 1.42 -16.65
N LEU A 252 -2.00 1.31 -17.51
CA LEU A 252 -1.47 0.03 -17.98
C LEU A 252 -0.36 -0.51 -17.08
N GLN A 253 0.46 0.36 -16.49
CA GLN A 253 1.59 -0.02 -15.64
C GLN A 253 1.72 0.91 -14.42
N PRO A 254 0.73 0.94 -13.52
CA PRO A 254 0.67 1.91 -12.42
C PRO A 254 1.78 1.74 -11.38
N THR A 255 2.41 0.56 -11.31
CA THR A 255 3.56 0.34 -10.42
C THR A 255 4.86 0.94 -10.96
N LEU A 256 4.98 1.12 -12.27
CA LEU A 256 6.19 1.63 -12.92
C LEU A 256 6.04 3.04 -13.46
N ASN A 257 4.82 3.49 -13.75
CA ASN A 257 4.51 4.80 -14.32
C ASN A 257 5.42 5.18 -15.50
N PRO A 258 5.54 4.36 -16.56
CA PRO A 258 6.38 4.70 -17.69
C PRO A 258 5.87 5.96 -18.39
N ILE A 259 6.78 6.81 -18.82
CA ILE A 259 6.43 8.03 -19.56
C ILE A 259 5.80 7.65 -20.88
N ASP A 260 4.64 8.20 -21.12
CA ASP A 260 3.87 8.09 -22.34
C ASP A 260 3.39 9.47 -22.82
N THR A 261 2.73 9.51 -23.97
CA THR A 261 2.20 10.75 -24.55
C THR A 261 1.24 11.50 -23.62
N PRO A 262 0.30 10.85 -22.91
CA PRO A 262 -0.54 11.51 -21.90
C PRO A 262 0.25 12.23 -20.81
N ILE A 263 1.28 11.61 -20.25
CA ILE A 263 2.13 12.24 -19.23
C ILE A 263 2.79 13.51 -19.79
N GLY A 264 3.41 13.42 -20.97
CA GLY A 264 4.04 14.57 -21.63
C GLY A 264 3.04 15.71 -21.90
N LYS A 265 1.83 15.36 -22.33
CA LYS A 265 0.75 16.31 -22.57
C LYS A 265 0.27 17.02 -21.30
N ILE A 266 0.06 16.28 -20.22
CA ILE A 266 -0.37 16.86 -18.93
C ILE A 266 0.71 17.79 -18.37
N ILE A 267 2.00 17.44 -18.48
CA ILE A 267 3.10 18.33 -18.10
C ILE A 267 3.05 19.61 -18.97
N SER A 268 2.89 19.47 -20.30
CA SER A 268 2.81 20.63 -21.22
C SER A 268 1.63 21.54 -20.89
N ASP A 269 0.44 20.97 -20.63
CA ASP A 269 -0.74 21.74 -20.22
C ASP A 269 -0.47 22.53 -18.91
N GLY A 270 0.23 21.89 -17.95
CA GLY A 270 0.67 22.56 -16.72
C GLY A 270 1.65 23.71 -16.99
N MET A 271 2.59 23.51 -17.92
CA MET A 271 3.51 24.57 -18.36
C MET A 271 2.79 25.74 -19.01
N ASP A 272 1.77 25.50 -19.83
CA ASP A 272 0.96 26.55 -20.45
C ASP A 272 0.24 27.41 -19.37
N LEU A 273 -0.28 26.78 -18.32
CA LEU A 273 -0.89 27.49 -17.19
C LEU A 273 0.10 28.31 -16.35
N LEU A 274 1.35 27.84 -16.21
CA LEU A 274 2.42 28.61 -15.58
C LEU A 274 2.83 29.81 -16.44
N GLU A 275 3.02 29.60 -17.74
CA GLU A 275 3.45 30.63 -18.68
C GLU A 275 2.40 31.73 -18.88
N SER A 276 1.11 31.39 -18.78
CA SER A 276 0.01 32.38 -18.77
C SER A 276 -0.08 33.18 -17.47
N GLY A 277 0.63 32.77 -16.40
CA GLY A 277 0.57 33.43 -15.10
C GLY A 277 -0.67 33.06 -14.26
N THR A 278 -1.45 32.05 -14.71
CA THR A 278 -2.62 31.58 -13.97
C THR A 278 -2.20 30.89 -12.66
N TYR A 279 -1.06 30.21 -12.67
CA TYR A 279 -0.46 29.56 -11.51
C TYR A 279 0.95 30.07 -11.26
N LYS A 280 1.39 30.03 -10.00
CA LYS A 280 2.67 30.58 -9.53
C LYS A 280 3.77 29.53 -9.41
N GLY A 281 3.41 28.25 -9.39
CA GLY A 281 4.35 27.14 -9.29
C GLY A 281 3.73 25.81 -9.60
N MET A 282 4.56 24.79 -9.81
CA MET A 282 4.13 23.45 -10.10
C MET A 282 4.96 22.41 -9.35
N VAL A 283 4.28 21.40 -8.82
CA VAL A 283 4.90 20.20 -8.27
C VAL A 283 4.73 19.06 -9.28
N ILE A 284 5.79 18.34 -9.59
CA ILE A 284 5.74 17.07 -10.30
C ILE A 284 5.95 15.98 -9.26
N GLY A 285 4.85 15.34 -8.85
CA GLY A 285 4.87 14.35 -7.77
C GLY A 285 3.55 13.64 -7.62
N HIS A 286 3.60 12.42 -7.09
CA HIS A 286 2.40 11.60 -6.84
C HIS A 286 2.63 10.64 -5.67
N GLN A 287 1.58 9.90 -5.30
CA GLN A 287 1.56 8.99 -4.15
C GLN A 287 1.49 7.50 -4.58
N GLY A 288 1.98 7.19 -5.79
CA GLY A 288 2.12 5.83 -6.29
C GLY A 288 3.33 5.09 -5.71
N LEU A 289 3.46 3.81 -6.03
CA LEU A 289 4.54 2.95 -5.50
C LEU A 289 5.92 3.43 -5.97
N ASN A 290 6.09 3.73 -7.25
CA ASN A 290 7.34 4.23 -7.84
C ASN A 290 7.05 5.52 -8.61
N PHE A 291 7.98 6.45 -8.61
CA PHE A 291 7.83 7.70 -9.33
C PHE A 291 7.70 7.49 -10.84
N CYS A 292 8.72 6.91 -11.46
CA CYS A 292 8.72 6.60 -12.88
C CYS A 292 9.92 5.72 -13.26
N ALA A 293 9.67 4.62 -13.92
CA ALA A 293 10.73 3.68 -14.35
C ALA A 293 11.21 3.91 -15.80
N GLY A 294 11.07 5.12 -16.33
CA GLY A 294 11.59 5.47 -17.64
C GLY A 294 10.51 5.59 -18.73
N ALA A 295 10.93 5.58 -19.99
CA ALA A 295 10.05 5.66 -21.15
C ALA A 295 9.30 4.34 -21.40
N ASN A 296 8.16 4.42 -22.09
CA ASN A 296 7.44 3.24 -22.57
C ASN A 296 8.15 2.60 -23.77
N LEU A 297 9.09 1.68 -23.48
CA LEU A 297 9.89 1.02 -24.51
C LEU A 297 9.07 0.19 -25.49
N ALA A 298 7.90 -0.32 -25.10
CA ALA A 298 7.06 -1.11 -26.00
C ALA A 298 6.56 -0.27 -27.20
N ASN A 299 6.18 0.98 -26.96
CA ASN A 299 5.78 1.88 -28.03
C ASN A 299 6.96 2.22 -28.96
N MET A 300 8.15 2.41 -28.40
CA MET A 300 9.36 2.67 -29.18
C MET A 300 9.73 1.46 -30.06
N ILE A 301 9.69 0.24 -29.53
CA ILE A 301 9.95 -0.99 -30.28
C ILE A 301 8.97 -1.12 -31.44
N GLN A 302 7.68 -0.92 -31.22
CA GLN A 302 6.68 -0.97 -32.30
C GLN A 302 6.97 0.06 -33.40
N ALA A 303 7.35 1.28 -33.05
CA ALA A 303 7.70 2.30 -34.04
C ALA A 303 8.97 1.92 -34.81
N ILE A 304 9.98 1.34 -34.18
CA ILE A 304 11.20 0.81 -34.81
C ILE A 304 10.85 -0.30 -35.80
N GLU A 305 10.06 -1.28 -35.38
CA GLU A 305 9.62 -2.41 -36.23
C GLU A 305 8.78 -1.95 -37.41
N ALA A 306 8.01 -0.88 -37.27
CA ALA A 306 7.25 -0.24 -38.33
C ALA A 306 8.11 0.67 -39.26
N GLY A 307 9.39 0.91 -38.93
CA GLY A 307 10.26 1.83 -39.66
C GLY A 307 9.85 3.30 -39.54
N ALA A 308 9.11 3.67 -38.49
CA ALA A 308 8.54 5.01 -38.29
C ALA A 308 9.56 6.00 -37.69
N TRP A 309 10.72 6.14 -38.31
CA TRP A 309 11.85 6.92 -37.80
C TRP A 309 11.54 8.41 -37.61
N ASP A 310 10.76 9.01 -38.53
CA ASP A 310 10.35 10.42 -38.44
C ASP A 310 9.43 10.66 -37.23
N GLU A 311 8.58 9.68 -36.90
CA GLU A 311 7.75 9.73 -35.71
C GLU A 311 8.59 9.65 -34.43
N ILE A 312 9.55 8.73 -34.37
CA ILE A 312 10.49 8.60 -33.25
C ILE A 312 11.26 9.90 -33.04
N ASN A 313 11.84 10.47 -34.11
CA ASN A 313 12.55 11.75 -34.05
C ASN A 313 11.66 12.88 -33.53
N THR A 314 10.41 12.94 -33.98
CA THR A 314 9.44 13.95 -33.55
C THR A 314 9.13 13.79 -32.05
N GLN A 315 8.90 12.57 -31.59
CA GLN A 315 8.62 12.28 -30.16
C GLN A 315 9.81 12.64 -29.27
N ILE A 316 11.03 12.25 -29.66
CA ILE A 316 12.25 12.62 -28.94
C ILE A 316 12.40 14.14 -28.85
N LYS A 317 12.19 14.84 -29.97
CA LYS A 317 12.28 16.31 -30.01
C LYS A 317 11.24 16.96 -29.09
N GLN A 318 10.01 16.46 -29.04
CA GLN A 318 8.96 16.97 -28.18
C GLN A 318 9.33 16.79 -26.69
N VAL A 319 9.90 15.64 -26.32
CA VAL A 319 10.38 15.40 -24.94
C VAL A 319 11.51 16.38 -24.61
N GLN A 320 12.51 16.52 -25.48
CA GLN A 320 13.61 17.47 -25.27
C GLN A 320 13.12 18.91 -25.09
N ASP A 321 12.19 19.35 -25.92
CA ASP A 321 11.62 20.70 -25.83
C ASP A 321 10.84 20.89 -24.54
N LEU A 322 10.10 19.88 -24.07
CA LEU A 322 9.41 19.92 -22.80
C LEU A 322 10.39 20.01 -21.63
N LEU A 323 11.48 19.25 -21.64
CA LEU A 323 12.52 19.33 -20.62
C LEU A 323 13.19 20.72 -20.57
N GLN A 324 13.39 21.36 -21.75
CA GLN A 324 13.89 22.74 -21.81
C GLN A 324 12.86 23.74 -21.24
N ARG A 325 11.57 23.58 -21.52
CA ARG A 325 10.52 24.41 -20.90
C ARG A 325 10.54 24.29 -19.38
N ILE A 326 10.68 23.07 -18.82
CA ILE A 326 10.80 22.85 -17.36
C ILE A 326 12.03 23.60 -16.84
N ARG A 327 13.20 23.44 -17.49
CA ARG A 327 14.47 24.01 -17.03
C ARG A 327 14.47 25.54 -17.01
N PHE A 328 13.87 26.16 -18.01
CA PHE A 328 13.85 27.62 -18.19
C PHE A 328 12.52 28.26 -17.78
N SER A 329 11.68 27.53 -17.06
CA SER A 329 10.43 28.07 -16.53
C SER A 329 10.69 29.28 -15.61
N LYS A 330 9.91 30.35 -15.79
CA LYS A 330 9.96 31.52 -14.91
C LYS A 330 9.31 31.26 -13.56
N ALA A 331 8.32 30.38 -13.51
CA ALA A 331 7.71 29.92 -12.28
C ALA A 331 8.47 28.70 -11.72
N PRO A 332 8.62 28.57 -10.39
CA PRO A 332 9.33 27.45 -9.82
C PRO A 332 8.61 26.10 -10.07
N ILE A 333 9.38 25.12 -10.51
CA ILE A 333 8.93 23.73 -10.64
C ILE A 333 9.70 22.88 -9.65
N VAL A 334 8.97 22.16 -8.79
CA VAL A 334 9.55 21.28 -7.78
C VAL A 334 9.23 19.84 -8.17
N ALA A 335 10.25 19.00 -8.29
CA ALA A 335 10.06 17.56 -8.46
C ALA A 335 10.17 16.85 -7.10
N ALA A 336 9.23 15.93 -6.84
CA ALA A 336 9.16 15.13 -5.62
C ALA A 336 9.38 13.63 -5.91
N PRO A 337 10.59 13.21 -6.36
CA PRO A 337 10.87 11.84 -6.72
C PRO A 337 10.90 10.92 -5.51
N HIS A 338 10.44 9.69 -5.69
CA HIS A 338 10.44 8.65 -4.68
C HIS A 338 10.65 7.26 -5.29
N HIS A 339 11.19 6.33 -4.49
CA HIS A 339 11.47 4.95 -4.90
C HIS A 339 12.19 4.89 -6.27
N LEU A 340 11.65 4.19 -7.28
CA LEU A 340 12.26 4.12 -8.60
C LEU A 340 11.98 5.39 -9.41
N THR A 341 13.07 6.06 -9.80
CA THR A 341 13.06 7.28 -10.66
C THR A 341 14.17 7.11 -11.71
N LEU A 342 13.88 6.36 -12.77
CA LEU A 342 14.87 5.83 -13.70
C LEU A 342 14.69 6.36 -15.11
N GLY A 343 15.77 6.46 -15.89
CA GLY A 343 15.76 6.87 -17.29
C GLY A 343 14.97 8.16 -17.51
N GLY A 344 13.94 8.16 -18.36
CA GLY A 344 13.07 9.31 -18.57
C GLY A 344 12.45 9.91 -17.30
N GLY A 345 12.23 9.11 -16.26
CA GLY A 345 11.80 9.63 -14.95
C GLY A 345 12.86 10.51 -14.30
N PHE A 346 14.13 10.12 -14.39
CA PHE A 346 15.25 10.96 -13.97
C PHE A 346 15.35 12.22 -14.84
N GLU A 347 15.15 12.09 -16.16
CA GLU A 347 15.21 13.22 -17.10
C GLU A 347 14.17 14.30 -16.81
N ILE A 348 12.96 13.93 -16.38
CA ILE A 348 11.93 14.91 -15.93
C ILE A 348 12.33 15.60 -14.63
N VAL A 349 12.96 14.88 -13.68
CA VAL A 349 13.36 15.42 -12.38
C VAL A 349 14.56 16.36 -12.49
N ALA A 350 15.51 16.03 -13.36
CA ALA A 350 16.80 16.73 -13.47
C ALA A 350 16.67 18.23 -13.76
N PRO A 351 15.79 18.70 -14.70
CA PRO A 351 15.63 20.11 -15.05
C PRO A 351 14.81 20.93 -14.06
N ALA A 352 14.12 20.30 -13.08
CA ALA A 352 13.31 21.02 -12.12
C ALA A 352 14.16 21.99 -11.27
N ALA A 353 13.59 23.16 -10.90
CA ALA A 353 14.26 24.17 -10.08
C ALA A 353 14.69 23.61 -8.72
N HIS A 354 13.84 22.81 -8.10
CA HIS A 354 14.13 22.12 -6.85
C HIS A 354 13.71 20.65 -6.91
N ARG A 355 14.43 19.80 -6.19
CA ARG A 355 14.15 18.37 -6.03
C ARG A 355 14.03 18.07 -4.56
N VAL A 356 12.85 17.58 -4.15
CA VAL A 356 12.57 17.13 -2.78
C VAL A 356 12.37 15.63 -2.82
N ALA A 357 13.45 14.91 -2.60
CA ALA A 357 13.51 13.47 -2.75
C ALA A 357 13.11 12.73 -1.47
N LEU A 358 12.49 11.56 -1.60
CA LEU A 358 12.32 10.61 -0.49
C LEU A 358 13.70 10.07 -0.07
N GLY A 359 13.88 9.77 1.23
CA GLY A 359 15.16 9.30 1.78
C GLY A 359 15.72 8.02 1.15
N GLU A 360 14.86 7.11 0.67
CA GLU A 360 15.25 5.86 -0.01
C GLU A 360 14.96 5.94 -1.51
N LEU A 361 15.47 6.96 -2.17
CA LEU A 361 15.32 7.16 -3.60
C LEU A 361 16.35 6.33 -4.39
N TYR A 362 15.88 5.61 -5.42
CA TYR A 362 16.70 4.95 -6.41
C TYR A 362 16.57 5.68 -7.76
N ILE A 363 17.54 6.53 -8.09
CA ILE A 363 17.47 7.46 -9.22
C ILE A 363 18.69 7.37 -10.12
N GLY A 364 18.48 7.47 -11.43
CA GLY A 364 19.56 7.58 -12.41
C GLY A 364 19.17 7.23 -13.83
N ALA A 365 20.15 7.46 -14.72
CA ALA A 365 20.11 7.01 -16.10
C ALA A 365 20.45 5.52 -16.16
N VAL A 366 19.62 4.73 -16.84
CA VAL A 366 19.74 3.25 -16.88
C VAL A 366 19.83 2.72 -18.32
N GLU A 367 19.98 3.60 -19.29
CA GLU A 367 19.97 3.32 -20.72
C GLU A 367 21.01 2.28 -21.13
N VAL A 368 22.22 2.33 -20.54
CA VAL A 368 23.28 1.31 -20.74
C VAL A 368 22.81 -0.05 -20.22
N GLY A 369 22.15 -0.07 -19.05
CA GLY A 369 21.68 -1.30 -18.42
C GLY A 369 20.58 -2.03 -19.19
N VAL A 370 19.84 -1.32 -20.02
CA VAL A 370 18.76 -1.86 -20.88
C VAL A 370 19.15 -1.94 -22.37
N GLY A 371 20.42 -1.66 -22.68
CA GLY A 371 20.98 -1.85 -24.02
C GLY A 371 20.55 -0.80 -25.05
N LEU A 372 20.19 0.41 -24.63
CA LEU A 372 19.85 1.52 -25.53
C LEU A 372 21.07 2.29 -26.00
N ILE A 373 22.17 2.24 -25.28
CA ILE A 373 23.50 2.80 -25.61
C ILE A 373 24.61 1.86 -25.14
#